data_2c1b845f4cf52ef71d1e2aff2b3f6b79
#
_entry.id   2c1b845f4cf52ef71d1e2aff2b3f6b79
#
_cell.length_a   1.000
_cell.length_b   1.000
_cell.length_c   1.000
_cell.angle_alpha   90.00
_cell.angle_beta   90.00
_cell.angle_gamma   90.00
#
_symmetry.space_group_name_H-M   'P 1'
#
loop_
_entity.id
_entity.type
_entity.pdbx_description
1 polymer ?
#
loop_
_entity_poly.entity_id
_entity_poly.type
_entity_poly.pdbx_seq_one_letter_code
_entity_poly.pdbx_strand_id
1 'polypeptide(L)'
;TVLHAGNGVTDAQRDSAESILRSVGLTRWVDDEALLDAVTALSGSGPAYFFLVMEAMEAAALELGLSQETARLLTLQTALGAARMAIESDEEPATLRRRVTSPGGTTERAIAVFEEGGLRELFRRALTAAHDRSVELSRLLEGK
;
A
#
# COMPACT_ATOMS: atom_id res chain seq x y z
N THR A 1 -10.91 -6.37 1.84
CA THR A 1 -10.65 -7.63 2.60
C THR A 1 -10.14 -8.70 1.67
N VAL A 2 -9.15 -9.51 2.13
CA VAL A 2 -8.71 -10.73 1.44
C VAL A 2 -9.12 -11.94 2.27
N LEU A 3 -9.57 -12.99 1.59
CA LEU A 3 -10.15 -14.19 2.17
C LEU A 3 -9.43 -15.45 1.68
N HIS A 4 -9.32 -16.42 2.55
CA HIS A 4 -8.97 -17.81 2.22
C HIS A 4 -10.05 -18.73 2.78
N ALA A 5 -10.37 -19.79 2.06
CA ALA A 5 -11.32 -20.79 2.50
C ALA A 5 -10.57 -22.05 2.93
N GLY A 6 -10.62 -22.37 4.23
CA GLY A 6 -10.08 -23.63 4.74
C GLY A 6 -10.84 -24.86 4.20
N ASN A 7 -10.27 -26.04 4.43
CA ASN A 7 -10.86 -27.30 4.00
C ASN A 7 -12.25 -27.50 4.60
N GLY A 8 -13.22 -27.88 3.77
CA GLY A 8 -14.59 -28.15 4.19
C GLY A 8 -15.55 -26.94 4.15
N VAL A 9 -15.05 -25.76 3.79
CA VAL A 9 -15.91 -24.59 3.55
C VAL A 9 -16.69 -24.80 2.25
N THR A 10 -18.03 -24.71 2.34
CA THR A 10 -18.92 -24.86 1.17
C THR A 10 -19.00 -23.55 0.38
N ASP A 11 -19.42 -23.64 -0.90
CA ASP A 11 -19.63 -22.45 -1.74
C ASP A 11 -20.65 -21.48 -1.13
N ALA A 12 -21.73 -21.99 -0.53
CA ALA A 12 -22.73 -21.16 0.14
C ALA A 12 -22.14 -20.37 1.35
N GLN A 13 -21.19 -20.96 2.07
CA GLN A 13 -20.48 -20.27 3.14
C GLN A 13 -19.51 -19.22 2.60
N ARG A 14 -18.82 -19.50 1.50
CA ARG A 14 -17.97 -18.53 0.78
C ARG A 14 -18.79 -17.34 0.32
N ASP A 15 -19.90 -17.58 -0.35
CA ASP A 15 -20.80 -16.54 -0.87
C ASP A 15 -21.35 -15.66 0.27
N SER A 16 -21.72 -16.26 1.39
CA SER A 16 -22.20 -15.55 2.55
C SER A 16 -21.12 -14.65 3.17
N ALA A 17 -19.91 -15.19 3.35
CA ALA A 17 -18.78 -14.42 3.88
C ALA A 17 -18.40 -13.25 2.95
N GLU A 18 -18.36 -13.53 1.64
CA GLU A 18 -18.06 -12.47 0.65
C GLU A 18 -19.14 -11.39 0.63
N SER A 19 -20.42 -11.77 0.66
CA SER A 19 -21.54 -10.82 0.67
C SER A 19 -21.47 -9.88 1.87
N ILE A 20 -21.17 -10.41 3.07
CA ILE A 20 -21.01 -9.61 4.28
C ILE A 20 -19.82 -8.64 4.14
N LEU A 21 -18.67 -9.13 3.71
CA LEU A 21 -17.44 -8.33 3.66
C LEU A 21 -17.41 -7.32 2.51
N ARG A 22 -18.14 -7.59 1.42
CA ARG A 22 -18.34 -6.61 0.34
C ARG A 22 -19.11 -5.36 0.79
N SER A 23 -19.91 -5.46 1.83
CA SER A 23 -20.62 -4.28 2.37
C SER A 23 -19.68 -3.22 2.96
N VAL A 24 -18.46 -3.60 3.32
CA VAL A 24 -17.43 -2.72 3.91
C VAL A 24 -16.24 -2.45 2.99
N GLY A 25 -16.24 -3.00 1.78
CA GLY A 25 -15.18 -2.72 0.80
C GLY A 25 -14.87 -3.88 -0.14
N LEU A 26 -13.79 -3.73 -0.91
CA LEU A 26 -13.33 -4.73 -1.87
C LEU A 26 -13.04 -6.07 -1.17
N THR A 27 -13.46 -7.16 -1.81
CA THR A 27 -13.10 -8.53 -1.42
C THR A 27 -12.28 -9.21 -2.51
N ARG A 28 -11.32 -10.05 -2.07
CA ARG A 28 -10.52 -10.91 -2.94
C ARG A 28 -10.32 -12.26 -2.25
N TRP A 29 -10.34 -13.34 -3.02
CA TRP A 29 -9.98 -14.67 -2.56
C TRP A 29 -8.55 -15.00 -2.95
N VAL A 30 -7.87 -15.74 -2.07
CA VAL A 30 -6.58 -16.38 -2.33
C VAL A 30 -6.72 -17.88 -2.11
N ASP A 31 -6.03 -18.67 -2.95
CA ASP A 31 -6.14 -20.13 -2.92
C ASP A 31 -5.21 -20.75 -1.87
N ASP A 32 -4.14 -20.08 -1.50
CA ASP A 32 -3.17 -20.52 -0.51
C ASP A 32 -3.23 -19.60 0.72
N GLU A 33 -3.46 -20.21 1.90
CA GLU A 33 -3.51 -19.50 3.18
C GLU A 33 -2.20 -18.73 3.47
N ALA A 34 -1.05 -19.28 3.08
CA ALA A 34 0.24 -18.64 3.25
C ALA A 34 0.34 -17.27 2.57
N LEU A 35 -0.48 -16.99 1.53
CA LEU A 35 -0.55 -15.68 0.90
C LEU A 35 -1.15 -14.60 1.80
N LEU A 36 -1.86 -14.96 2.87
CA LEU A 36 -2.42 -13.99 3.83
C LEU A 36 -1.32 -13.22 4.57
N ASP A 37 -0.14 -13.82 4.78
CA ASP A 37 1.02 -13.12 5.36
C ASP A 37 1.54 -12.01 4.42
N ALA A 38 1.61 -12.28 3.12
CA ALA A 38 1.96 -11.27 2.12
C ALA A 38 0.89 -10.19 2.02
N VAL A 39 -0.40 -10.55 2.12
CA VAL A 39 -1.52 -9.59 2.17
C VAL A 39 -1.42 -8.71 3.40
N THR A 40 -1.09 -9.29 4.55
CA THR A 40 -0.88 -8.54 5.80
C THR A 40 0.25 -7.53 5.65
N ALA A 41 1.39 -7.96 5.10
CA ALA A 41 2.53 -7.08 4.84
C ALA A 41 2.20 -5.94 3.87
N LEU A 42 1.44 -6.22 2.79
CA LEU A 42 1.12 -5.22 1.77
C LEU A 42 -0.01 -4.28 2.20
N SER A 43 -1.15 -4.83 2.63
CA SER A 43 -2.37 -4.05 2.84
C SER A 43 -2.77 -3.90 4.30
N GLY A 44 -2.48 -4.87 5.15
CA GLY A 44 -2.72 -4.75 6.59
C GLY A 44 -1.83 -3.68 7.23
N SER A 45 -0.54 -3.75 6.96
CA SER A 45 0.47 -2.79 7.42
C SER A 45 0.59 -1.56 6.52
N GLY A 46 0.11 -1.65 5.28
CA GLY A 46 0.25 -0.63 4.23
C GLY A 46 -0.14 0.79 4.62
N PRO A 47 -1.25 1.03 5.33
CA PRO A 47 -1.62 2.38 5.75
C PRO A 47 -0.51 3.10 6.52
N ALA A 48 0.22 2.38 7.38
CA ALA A 48 1.33 2.97 8.14
C ALA A 48 2.49 3.42 7.23
N TYR A 49 2.75 2.71 6.14
CA TYR A 49 3.78 3.12 5.18
C TYR A 49 3.41 4.41 4.46
N PHE A 50 2.14 4.54 4.07
CA PHE A 50 1.65 5.79 3.46
C PHE A 50 1.69 6.95 4.46
N PHE A 51 1.34 6.73 5.72
CA PHE A 51 1.46 7.78 6.74
C PHE A 51 2.90 8.20 6.96
N LEU A 52 3.86 7.27 6.99
CA LEU A 52 5.27 7.61 7.09
C LEU A 52 5.77 8.44 5.88
N VAL A 53 5.32 8.10 4.67
CA VAL A 53 5.62 8.90 3.48
C VAL A 53 5.01 10.29 3.58
N MET A 54 3.75 10.40 4.04
CA MET A 54 3.09 11.70 4.24
C MET A 54 3.84 12.54 5.28
N GLU A 55 4.24 11.97 6.41
CA GLU A 55 5.06 12.66 7.42
C GLU A 55 6.37 13.19 6.83
N ALA A 56 7.08 12.38 6.05
CA ALA A 56 8.33 12.79 5.41
C ALA A 56 8.10 13.91 4.38
N MET A 57 7.00 13.86 3.62
CA MET A 57 6.64 14.91 2.66
C MET A 57 6.29 16.23 3.38
N GLU A 58 5.51 16.16 4.45
CA GLU A 58 5.17 17.34 5.25
C GLU A 58 6.41 17.97 5.86
N ALA A 59 7.32 17.17 6.45
CA ALA A 59 8.56 17.67 7.02
C ALA A 59 9.43 18.38 5.98
N ALA A 60 9.64 17.77 4.81
CA ALA A 60 10.40 18.37 3.73
C ALA A 60 9.75 19.66 3.20
N ALA A 61 8.42 19.70 3.11
CA ALA A 61 7.70 20.89 2.67
C ALA A 61 7.85 22.08 3.65
N LEU A 62 7.91 21.81 4.96
CA LEU A 62 8.21 22.82 5.98
C LEU A 62 9.62 23.40 5.81
N GLU A 63 10.62 22.54 5.57
CA GLU A 63 12.00 22.98 5.30
C GLU A 63 12.11 23.84 4.03
N LEU A 64 11.24 23.62 3.06
CA LEU A 64 11.11 24.42 1.85
C LEU A 64 10.32 25.73 2.05
N GLY A 65 9.84 26.01 3.27
CA GLY A 65 9.18 27.25 3.65
C GLY A 65 7.66 27.27 3.56
N LEU A 66 7.00 26.15 3.33
CA LEU A 66 5.53 26.08 3.42
C LEU A 66 5.07 26.14 4.89
N SER A 67 3.89 26.72 5.11
CA SER A 67 3.25 26.63 6.43
C SER A 67 2.81 25.18 6.72
N GLN A 68 2.73 24.82 7.98
CA GLN A 68 2.27 23.48 8.40
C GLN A 68 0.88 23.14 7.85
N GLU A 69 -0.04 24.08 7.87
CA GLU A 69 -1.38 23.91 7.32
C GLU A 69 -1.35 23.60 5.82
N THR A 70 -0.58 24.38 5.06
CA THR A 70 -0.43 24.21 3.61
C THR A 70 0.28 22.89 3.27
N ALA A 71 1.38 22.57 3.95
CA ALA A 71 2.13 21.32 3.75
C ALA A 71 1.23 20.10 3.96
N ARG A 72 0.50 20.08 5.07
CA ARG A 72 -0.44 19.00 5.38
C ARG A 72 -1.55 18.87 4.34
N LEU A 73 -2.23 19.96 4.01
CA LEU A 73 -3.33 19.97 3.04
C LEU A 73 -2.87 19.42 1.68
N LEU A 74 -1.75 19.95 1.17
CA LEU A 74 -1.22 19.55 -0.13
C LEU A 74 -0.74 18.09 -0.14
N THR A 75 -0.09 17.62 0.91
CA THR A 75 0.34 16.23 1.04
C THR A 75 -0.85 15.28 0.99
N LEU A 76 -1.88 15.52 1.80
CA LEU A 76 -3.08 14.66 1.85
C LEU A 76 -3.83 14.68 0.51
N GLN A 77 -4.02 15.86 -0.08
CA GLN A 77 -4.72 16.00 -1.36
C GLN A 77 -3.97 15.33 -2.51
N THR A 78 -2.63 15.44 -2.51
CA THR A 78 -1.78 14.78 -3.51
C THR A 78 -1.85 13.26 -3.40
N ALA A 79 -1.76 12.71 -2.18
CA ALA A 79 -1.87 11.27 -1.95
C ALA A 79 -3.24 10.72 -2.37
N LEU A 80 -4.31 11.41 -1.99
CA LEU A 80 -5.67 11.05 -2.40
C LEU A 80 -5.83 11.10 -3.93
N GLY A 81 -5.35 12.16 -4.58
CA GLY A 81 -5.44 12.32 -6.03
C GLY A 81 -4.68 11.23 -6.78
N ALA A 82 -3.45 10.91 -6.35
CA ALA A 82 -2.65 9.86 -6.96
C ALA A 82 -3.30 8.47 -6.82
N ALA A 83 -3.81 8.14 -5.62
CA ALA A 83 -4.50 6.89 -5.38
C ALA A 83 -5.77 6.76 -6.22
N ARG A 84 -6.52 7.86 -6.33
CA ARG A 84 -7.74 7.92 -7.12
C ARG A 84 -7.48 7.72 -8.61
N MET A 85 -6.47 8.41 -9.15
CA MET A 85 -6.05 8.22 -10.54
C MET A 85 -5.64 6.77 -10.82
N ALA A 86 -4.94 6.13 -9.89
CA ALA A 86 -4.53 4.74 -10.06
C ALA A 86 -5.70 3.75 -10.00
N ILE A 87 -6.72 4.01 -9.19
CA ILE A 87 -7.92 3.16 -9.07
C ILE A 87 -8.85 3.34 -10.28
N GLU A 88 -8.98 4.56 -10.79
CA GLU A 88 -9.88 4.90 -11.90
C GLU A 88 -9.25 4.64 -13.29
N SER A 89 -7.99 4.22 -13.35
CA SER A 89 -7.24 3.95 -14.58
C SER A 89 -6.97 2.46 -14.77
N ASP A 90 -7.05 1.98 -16.00
CA ASP A 90 -6.59 0.64 -16.39
C ASP A 90 -5.06 0.56 -16.59
N GLU A 91 -4.34 1.68 -16.42
CA GLU A 91 -2.91 1.73 -16.63
C GLU A 91 -2.12 1.35 -15.40
N GLU A 92 -0.99 0.67 -15.63
CA GLU A 92 -0.04 0.34 -14.58
C GLU A 92 0.54 1.60 -13.90
N PRO A 93 0.79 1.58 -12.58
CA PRO A 93 1.36 2.71 -11.84
C PRO A 93 2.64 3.28 -12.46
N ALA A 94 3.47 2.42 -13.08
CA ALA A 94 4.68 2.85 -13.77
C ALA A 94 4.37 3.74 -14.99
N THR A 95 3.26 3.50 -15.68
CA THR A 95 2.81 4.31 -16.81
C THR A 95 2.23 5.64 -16.32
N LEU A 96 1.40 5.61 -15.29
CA LEU A 96 0.85 6.82 -14.67
C LEU A 96 1.99 7.73 -14.19
N ARG A 97 3.00 7.17 -13.51
CA ARG A 97 4.19 7.91 -13.09
C ARG A 97 4.87 8.60 -14.28
N ARG A 98 5.12 7.88 -15.39
CA ARG A 98 5.73 8.49 -16.59
C ARG A 98 4.91 9.62 -17.16
N ARG A 99 3.59 9.53 -17.17
CA ARG A 99 2.69 10.58 -17.68
C ARG A 99 2.80 11.89 -16.90
N VAL A 100 3.05 11.82 -15.60
CA VAL A 100 3.21 13.00 -14.73
C VAL A 100 4.66 13.42 -14.55
N THR A 101 5.59 12.83 -15.34
CA THR A 101 7.03 13.11 -15.28
C THR A 101 7.48 13.71 -16.60
N SER A 102 7.47 15.03 -16.70
CA SER A 102 7.94 15.74 -17.89
C SER A 102 9.47 15.70 -17.99
N PRO A 103 10.05 15.46 -19.18
CA PRO A 103 11.50 15.53 -19.39
C PRO A 103 12.09 16.88 -18.95
N GLY A 104 13.17 16.84 -18.17
CA GLY A 104 13.82 18.04 -17.61
C GLY A 104 13.03 18.73 -16.50
N GLY A 105 11.89 18.16 -16.06
CA GLY A 105 11.01 18.74 -15.06
C GLY A 105 11.43 18.45 -13.61
N THR A 106 10.76 19.11 -12.67
CA THR A 106 10.96 18.93 -11.23
C THR A 106 10.65 17.50 -10.77
N THR A 107 9.63 16.89 -11.35
CA THR A 107 9.22 15.50 -11.05
C THR A 107 10.32 14.52 -11.44
N GLU A 108 10.91 14.66 -12.63
CA GLU A 108 12.01 13.80 -13.08
C GLU A 108 13.21 13.89 -12.12
N ARG A 109 13.57 15.10 -11.70
CA ARG A 109 14.67 15.29 -10.76
C ARG A 109 14.40 14.64 -9.39
N ALA A 110 13.18 14.78 -8.87
CA ALA A 110 12.81 14.16 -7.60
C ALA A 110 12.80 12.62 -7.70
N ILE A 111 12.25 12.07 -8.78
CA ILE A 111 12.24 10.61 -9.02
C ILE A 111 13.66 10.07 -9.12
N ALA A 112 14.60 10.78 -9.77
CA ALA A 112 16.00 10.36 -9.84
C ALA A 112 16.61 10.22 -8.44
N VAL A 113 16.37 11.15 -7.53
CA VAL A 113 16.84 11.07 -6.14
C VAL A 113 16.28 9.84 -5.42
N PHE A 114 14.99 9.54 -5.59
CA PHE A 114 14.38 8.34 -4.98
C PHE A 114 14.98 7.03 -5.54
N GLU A 115 15.19 6.95 -6.85
CA GLU A 115 15.78 5.75 -7.48
C GLU A 115 17.26 5.59 -7.06
N GLU A 116 18.05 6.66 -7.05
CA GLU A 116 19.44 6.68 -6.56
C GLU A 116 19.51 6.31 -5.07
N GLY A 117 18.54 6.76 -4.27
CA GLY A 117 18.40 6.42 -2.85
C GLY A 117 17.93 4.99 -2.58
N GLY A 118 17.62 4.21 -3.62
CA GLY A 118 17.27 2.80 -3.48
C GLY A 118 15.86 2.57 -2.93
N LEU A 119 14.91 3.47 -3.19
CA LEU A 119 13.53 3.40 -2.67
C LEU A 119 12.88 2.02 -2.90
N ARG A 120 13.07 1.43 -4.09
CA ARG A 120 12.50 0.12 -4.43
C ARG A 120 13.02 -0.98 -3.53
N GLU A 121 14.32 -0.99 -3.30
CA GLU A 121 14.96 -1.97 -2.42
C GLU A 121 14.54 -1.77 -0.97
N LEU A 122 14.36 -0.52 -0.53
CA LEU A 122 13.85 -0.22 0.80
C LEU A 122 12.43 -0.76 1.00
N PHE A 123 11.52 -0.56 0.04
CA PHE A 123 10.18 -1.14 0.08
C PHE A 123 10.22 -2.67 0.08
N ARG A 124 11.05 -3.29 -0.78
CA ARG A 124 11.19 -4.75 -0.80
C ARG A 124 11.59 -5.28 0.58
N ARG A 125 12.60 -4.71 1.20
CA ARG A 125 13.08 -5.10 2.54
C ARG A 125 12.04 -4.88 3.62
N ALA A 126 11.34 -3.75 3.59
CA ALA A 126 10.31 -3.43 4.57
C ALA A 126 9.13 -4.42 4.51
N LEU A 127 8.64 -4.72 3.30
CA LEU A 127 7.55 -5.69 3.13
C LEU A 127 7.99 -7.11 3.49
N THR A 128 9.22 -7.51 3.14
CA THR A 128 9.77 -8.80 3.57
C THR A 128 9.80 -8.91 5.11
N ALA A 129 10.30 -7.89 5.80
CA ALA A 129 10.34 -7.88 7.25
C ALA A 129 8.93 -7.97 7.89
N ALA A 130 7.95 -7.28 7.31
CA ALA A 130 6.56 -7.34 7.77
C ALA A 130 5.93 -8.72 7.52
N HIS A 131 6.18 -9.32 6.36
CA HIS A 131 5.77 -10.68 6.02
C HIS A 131 6.35 -11.70 7.01
N ASP A 132 7.67 -11.68 7.21
CA ASP A 132 8.35 -12.62 8.09
C ASP A 132 7.81 -12.52 9.53
N ARG A 133 7.52 -11.28 9.98
CA ARG A 133 6.91 -11.06 11.29
C ARG A 133 5.48 -11.60 11.36
N SER A 134 4.70 -11.51 10.28
CA SER A 134 3.36 -12.09 10.21
C SER A 134 3.42 -13.62 10.38
N VAL A 135 4.32 -14.28 9.64
CA VAL A 135 4.58 -15.73 9.76
C VAL A 135 4.97 -16.14 11.19
N GLU A 136 5.87 -15.37 11.83
CA GLU A 136 6.25 -15.63 13.23
C GLU A 136 5.05 -15.54 14.18
N LEU A 137 4.22 -14.51 14.02
CA LEU A 137 3.04 -14.30 14.86
C LEU A 137 2.02 -15.43 14.69
N SER A 138 1.77 -15.89 13.47
CA SER A 138 0.89 -17.02 13.18
C SER A 138 1.35 -18.28 13.93
N ARG A 139 2.64 -18.63 13.83
CA ARG A 139 3.23 -19.77 14.55
C ARG A 139 3.09 -19.68 16.08
N LEU A 140 3.24 -18.47 16.63
CA LEU A 140 3.08 -18.25 18.07
C LEU A 140 1.64 -18.42 18.55
N LEU A 141 0.66 -18.21 17.67
CA LEU A 141 -0.75 -18.39 17.98
C LEU A 141 -1.19 -19.86 17.83
N GLU A 142 -0.66 -20.58 16.85
CA GLU A 142 -0.92 -22.02 16.63
C GLU A 142 -0.34 -22.90 17.74
N GLY A 143 0.74 -22.46 18.39
CA GLY A 143 1.40 -23.20 19.49
C GLY A 143 0.74 -23.03 20.86
N LYS A 144 -0.42 -22.38 20.95
CA LYS A 144 -1.24 -22.24 22.16
C LYS A 144 -2.52 -23.05 22.08
#